data_9e4ed0b4f0004249f42b224929e54ad9
#
_entry.id   9e4ed0b4f0004249f42b224929e54ad9
#
_cell.length_a   1.000
_cell.length_b   1.000
_cell.length_c   1.000
_cell.angle_alpha   90.00
_cell.angle_beta   90.00
_cell.angle_gamma   90.00
#
_symmetry.space_group_name_H-M   'P 1'
#
loop_
_entity.id
_entity.type
_entity.pdbx_description
1 polymer ?
#
loop_
_entity_poly.entity_id
_entity_poly.type
_entity_poly.pdbx_seq_one_letter_code
_entity_poly.pdbx_strand_id
1 'polypeptide(L)'
;METELCSAVTPQEPAPDTPGGGNPCADFNQTMSTDPKQVVILGGGFAGVYTARCLEKLLRSEEASITLINRENYWVYQPMLPEVISGSIGLTNVVSPIRRLCPRTNLIMREVDDIDLQKQIVTISPGFRPRQLQLKYDHLVIALGNITDFHGMPGMIENAMPFRTLADAMVLRNHVIHVLEEADVEEDPKLRRQLLTFVVGGGGFSGVEVMAELNDFVRSVKRNYLRLRNEPHSCVVVQAGDRILPEMSETLALFAQRILRKRGVEIILNDRLRAATSERAILQSGTEIPCKTLISTVPSALPPVIQKLDCHKEHGKLLVNTGLELKDYEGNVWALGDCASIKTVAGTRVPPTAQHAIREATTAAINIAAAVRGGKRAEFGFEGLGTLGSLGHGAAVAQIFGVKISGLLAWCLWRCIYLMKMPGLNRKVRIVTDWLLHLLFPPELAQTKIAFESGIRNQHFEPGDFIFQQGDLGDSVYVIEEGECEVFREQKGEQELLAPLGPGEYFGEMALLSDRSRNATIRARIAMDILIIPKADFNKLRQRLPVFGEVFTELATRRAVPGSPHSSAEPSTLGGCCGQPIPIPTPESELGPMPGSPPAVRAATPAKQ
;
A
#
# COMPACT_ATOMS: atom_id res chain seq x y z
N MET A 1 -9.13 -20.14 22.29
CA MET A 1 -9.12 -18.67 22.23
C MET A 1 -9.63 -18.09 20.90
N GLU A 2 -9.39 -18.68 19.74
CA GLU A 2 -10.06 -18.28 18.48
C GLU A 2 -11.53 -18.71 18.43
N THR A 3 -11.91 -19.77 19.13
CA THR A 3 -13.29 -20.27 19.26
C THR A 3 -14.13 -19.49 20.28
N GLU A 4 -13.52 -18.86 21.26
CA GLU A 4 -14.22 -18.13 22.34
C GLU A 4 -14.71 -16.74 21.92
N LEU A 5 -14.11 -16.12 20.89
CA LEU A 5 -14.51 -14.78 20.44
C LEU A 5 -15.87 -14.74 19.73
N CYS A 6 -16.33 -15.88 19.16
CA CYS A 6 -17.65 -15.99 18.55
C CYS A 6 -18.66 -16.77 19.39
N SER A 7 -18.25 -17.41 20.52
CA SER A 7 -19.13 -18.24 21.33
C SER A 7 -19.80 -17.50 22.51
N ALA A 8 -19.51 -16.21 22.71
CA ALA A 8 -20.04 -15.44 23.83
C ALA A 8 -21.46 -14.88 23.63
N VAL A 9 -22.13 -15.18 22.52
CA VAL A 9 -23.53 -14.81 22.31
C VAL A 9 -24.30 -16.05 21.84
N THR A 10 -24.61 -16.92 22.78
CA THR A 10 -25.74 -17.87 22.62
C THR A 10 -27.03 -17.06 22.77
N PRO A 11 -27.98 -17.13 21.85
CA PRO A 11 -29.32 -16.59 22.06
C PRO A 11 -29.92 -17.30 23.25
N GLN A 12 -30.36 -16.57 24.27
CA GLN A 12 -31.23 -17.12 25.32
C GLN A 12 -32.51 -17.62 24.66
N GLU A 13 -32.80 -18.90 24.77
CA GLU A 13 -34.12 -19.46 24.43
C GLU A 13 -35.20 -18.72 25.24
N PRO A 14 -36.29 -18.28 24.61
CA PRO A 14 -37.41 -17.72 25.35
C PRO A 14 -38.03 -18.80 26.23
N ALA A 15 -38.37 -18.41 27.46
CA ALA A 15 -39.08 -19.25 28.40
C ALA A 15 -40.42 -19.72 27.82
N PRO A 16 -40.92 -20.93 28.17
CA PRO A 16 -42.15 -21.46 27.62
C PRO A 16 -43.34 -20.66 28.12
N ASP A 17 -44.09 -20.09 27.21
CA ASP A 17 -45.36 -19.41 27.45
C ASP A 17 -46.46 -20.43 27.85
N THR A 18 -47.20 -20.08 28.88
CA THR A 18 -48.44 -20.73 29.32
C THR A 18 -49.56 -20.62 28.23
N PRO A 19 -50.43 -21.62 28.11
CA PRO A 19 -51.43 -21.63 27.03
C PRO A 19 -52.65 -20.77 27.40
N GLY A 20 -52.83 -19.69 26.67
CA GLY A 20 -54.04 -18.85 26.66
C GLY A 20 -54.52 -18.68 25.21
N GLY A 21 -55.69 -19.26 24.90
CA GLY A 21 -56.24 -19.39 23.59
C GLY A 21 -56.58 -18.06 22.88
N GLY A 22 -56.47 -18.06 21.59
CA GLY A 22 -56.88 -16.97 20.69
C GLY A 22 -56.18 -17.07 19.35
N ASN A 23 -56.82 -17.74 18.38
CA ASN A 23 -56.39 -17.74 16.99
C ASN A 23 -56.69 -16.37 16.36
N PRO A 24 -55.71 -15.72 15.74
CA PRO A 24 -55.96 -15.19 14.41
C PRO A 24 -54.84 -15.54 13.43
N CYS A 25 -55.15 -16.44 12.50
CA CYS A 25 -54.47 -16.46 11.22
C CYS A 25 -54.74 -15.14 10.50
N ALA A 26 -53.81 -14.24 10.47
CA ALA A 26 -53.75 -13.11 9.55
C ALA A 26 -52.26 -12.81 9.25
N ASP A 27 -51.90 -13.05 8.00
CA ASP A 27 -50.86 -12.40 7.22
C ASP A 27 -49.44 -12.22 7.81
N PHE A 28 -48.67 -13.32 7.87
CA PHE A 28 -47.21 -13.25 7.83
C PHE A 28 -46.67 -13.85 6.53
N ASN A 29 -47.16 -13.34 5.39
CA ASN A 29 -46.54 -13.53 4.09
C ASN A 29 -45.84 -12.21 3.68
N GLN A 30 -44.84 -11.77 4.46
CA GLN A 30 -43.76 -10.98 3.89
C GLN A 30 -42.94 -11.97 3.07
N THR A 31 -43.10 -11.93 1.76
CA THR A 31 -42.25 -12.60 0.77
C THR A 31 -40.81 -12.32 1.07
N MET A 32 -40.12 -13.23 1.80
CA MET A 32 -38.66 -13.24 1.86
C MET A 32 -38.17 -13.36 0.41
N SER A 33 -37.42 -12.36 -0.05
CA SER A 33 -36.66 -12.46 -1.29
C SER A 33 -35.88 -13.76 -1.24
N THR A 34 -36.10 -14.66 -2.21
CA THR A 34 -35.48 -15.98 -2.31
C THR A 34 -33.98 -15.90 -2.57
N ASP A 35 -33.46 -14.72 -2.94
CA ASP A 35 -32.05 -14.53 -3.25
C ASP A 35 -31.25 -14.12 -2.01
N PRO A 36 -30.07 -14.72 -1.78
CA PRO A 36 -29.20 -14.39 -0.65
C PRO A 36 -28.73 -12.93 -0.71
N LYS A 37 -28.70 -12.25 0.44
CA LYS A 37 -28.22 -10.87 0.57
C LYS A 37 -26.77 -10.75 0.13
N GLN A 38 -26.45 -9.76 -0.69
CA GLN A 38 -25.11 -9.52 -1.19
C GLN A 38 -24.31 -8.69 -0.19
N VAL A 39 -23.34 -9.32 0.48
CA VAL A 39 -22.41 -8.63 1.39
C VAL A 39 -21.06 -8.44 0.69
N VAL A 40 -20.70 -7.19 0.40
CA VAL A 40 -19.44 -6.85 -0.25
C VAL A 40 -18.47 -6.25 0.77
N ILE A 41 -17.26 -6.81 0.84
CA ILE A 41 -16.19 -6.36 1.76
C ILE A 41 -15.03 -5.83 0.91
N LEU A 42 -14.61 -4.60 1.18
CA LEU A 42 -13.51 -3.94 0.49
C LEU A 42 -12.25 -3.95 1.37
N GLY A 43 -11.22 -4.65 0.91
CA GLY A 43 -9.92 -4.76 1.57
C GLY A 43 -9.70 -6.06 2.34
N GLY A 44 -8.56 -6.71 2.07
CA GLY A 44 -8.13 -7.99 2.66
C GLY A 44 -7.18 -7.84 3.85
N GLY A 45 -7.26 -6.73 4.60
CA GLY A 45 -6.53 -6.51 5.84
C GLY A 45 -7.15 -7.22 7.05
N PHE A 46 -6.72 -6.83 8.27
CA PHE A 46 -7.27 -7.41 9.51
C PHE A 46 -8.78 -7.23 9.61
N ALA A 47 -9.30 -6.03 9.37
CA ALA A 47 -10.72 -5.75 9.46
C ALA A 47 -11.52 -6.60 8.46
N GLY A 48 -11.18 -6.55 7.17
CA GLY A 48 -11.98 -7.21 6.13
C GLY A 48 -11.95 -8.74 6.20
N VAL A 49 -10.77 -9.35 6.35
CA VAL A 49 -10.66 -10.82 6.44
C VAL A 49 -11.37 -11.36 7.68
N TYR A 50 -11.22 -10.69 8.84
CA TYR A 50 -11.93 -11.13 10.04
C TYR A 50 -13.43 -10.90 9.97
N THR A 51 -13.90 -9.85 9.29
CA THR A 51 -15.34 -9.68 8.99
C THR A 51 -15.86 -10.83 8.15
N ALA A 52 -15.18 -11.19 7.05
CA ALA A 52 -15.56 -12.33 6.22
C ALA A 52 -15.62 -13.63 7.03
N ARG A 53 -14.57 -13.93 7.82
CA ARG A 53 -14.52 -15.12 8.69
C ARG A 53 -15.64 -15.18 9.73
N CYS A 54 -16.00 -14.05 10.32
CA CYS A 54 -17.09 -13.98 11.30
C CYS A 54 -18.44 -14.16 10.61
N LEU A 55 -18.66 -13.52 9.45
CA LEU A 55 -19.89 -13.67 8.67
C LEU A 55 -20.09 -15.12 8.20
N GLU A 56 -19.03 -15.81 7.76
CA GLU A 56 -19.10 -17.24 7.41
C GLU A 56 -19.58 -18.12 8.56
N LYS A 57 -19.30 -17.76 9.80
CA LYS A 57 -19.77 -18.49 10.98
C LYS A 57 -21.19 -18.11 11.38
N LEU A 58 -21.56 -16.86 11.18
CA LEU A 58 -22.86 -16.32 11.62
C LEU A 58 -23.97 -16.55 10.61
N LEU A 59 -23.69 -16.42 9.30
CA LEU A 59 -24.69 -16.52 8.24
C LEU A 59 -24.54 -17.81 7.44
N ARG A 60 -25.66 -18.37 7.00
CA ARG A 60 -25.70 -19.48 6.06
C ARG A 60 -25.59 -18.96 4.61
N SER A 61 -25.27 -19.86 3.67
CA SER A 61 -25.12 -19.48 2.27
C SER A 61 -26.45 -19.06 1.62
N GLU A 62 -27.56 -19.53 2.16
CA GLU A 62 -28.91 -19.17 1.73
C GLU A 62 -29.33 -17.77 2.23
N GLU A 63 -28.71 -17.29 3.33
CA GLU A 63 -29.00 -15.97 3.90
C GLU A 63 -28.17 -14.85 3.26
N ALA A 64 -26.89 -15.14 2.98
CA ALA A 64 -26.01 -14.15 2.39
C ALA A 64 -24.89 -14.76 1.54
N SER A 65 -24.58 -14.07 0.45
CA SER A 65 -23.40 -14.28 -0.40
C SER A 65 -22.33 -13.25 0.00
N ILE A 66 -21.15 -13.72 0.40
CA ILE A 66 -20.07 -12.86 0.87
C ILE A 66 -19.04 -12.75 -0.24
N THR A 67 -18.74 -11.51 -0.67
CA THR A 67 -17.68 -11.20 -1.64
C THR A 67 -16.65 -10.30 -0.99
N LEU A 68 -15.37 -10.67 -1.05
CA LEU A 68 -14.24 -9.86 -0.59
C LEU A 68 -13.40 -9.42 -1.78
N ILE A 69 -13.17 -8.12 -1.89
CA ILE A 69 -12.35 -7.50 -2.95
C ILE A 69 -11.01 -7.08 -2.33
N ASN A 70 -9.91 -7.57 -2.90
CA ASN A 70 -8.57 -7.23 -2.47
C ASN A 70 -7.58 -7.30 -3.64
N ARG A 71 -6.49 -6.54 -3.59
CA ARG A 71 -5.44 -6.56 -4.62
C ARG A 71 -4.72 -7.89 -4.66
N GLU A 72 -4.37 -8.42 -3.49
CA GLU A 72 -3.64 -9.67 -3.31
C GLU A 72 -4.58 -10.81 -2.91
N ASN A 73 -4.20 -12.05 -3.24
CA ASN A 73 -4.94 -13.26 -2.84
C ASN A 73 -4.56 -13.76 -1.44
N TYR A 74 -3.76 -13.00 -0.71
CA TYR A 74 -3.27 -13.35 0.63
C TYR A 74 -3.49 -12.22 1.63
N TRP A 75 -3.57 -12.60 2.87
CA TRP A 75 -3.57 -11.75 4.04
C TRP A 75 -2.17 -11.72 4.65
N VAL A 76 -1.69 -10.53 5.03
CA VAL A 76 -0.37 -10.31 5.65
C VAL A 76 -0.51 -10.17 7.16
N TYR A 77 0.29 -10.90 7.91
CA TYR A 77 0.42 -10.70 9.35
C TYR A 77 1.45 -9.61 9.65
N GLN A 78 1.02 -8.37 9.50
CA GLN A 78 1.86 -7.17 9.56
C GLN A 78 2.77 -7.06 10.81
N PRO A 79 2.37 -7.50 12.03
CA PRO A 79 3.26 -7.42 13.19
C PRO A 79 4.58 -8.20 13.08
N MET A 80 4.65 -9.20 12.19
CA MET A 80 5.88 -9.97 11.94
C MET A 80 6.57 -9.56 10.64
N LEU A 81 6.06 -8.56 9.92
CA LEU A 81 6.64 -8.11 8.65
C LEU A 81 8.09 -7.61 8.77
N PRO A 82 8.48 -6.88 9.83
CA PRO A 82 9.87 -6.46 10.01
C PRO A 82 10.87 -7.64 10.07
N GLU A 83 10.51 -8.79 10.64
CA GLU A 83 11.37 -9.99 10.71
C GLU A 83 11.69 -10.60 9.33
N VAL A 84 10.94 -10.20 8.28
CA VAL A 84 11.24 -10.57 6.89
C VAL A 84 12.51 -9.86 6.39
N ILE A 85 12.79 -8.64 6.86
CA ILE A 85 13.99 -7.88 6.47
C ILE A 85 15.23 -8.63 6.93
N SER A 86 15.24 -9.05 8.19
CA SER A 86 16.37 -9.80 8.77
C SER A 86 16.46 -11.25 8.29
N GLY A 87 15.40 -11.76 7.64
CA GLY A 87 15.30 -13.18 7.26
C GLY A 87 15.03 -14.10 8.44
N SER A 88 14.68 -13.56 9.61
CA SER A 88 14.27 -14.34 10.79
C SER A 88 12.99 -15.14 10.51
N ILE A 89 12.17 -14.68 9.58
CA ILE A 89 10.97 -15.38 9.07
C ILE A 89 11.00 -15.36 7.55
N GLY A 90 10.73 -16.52 6.94
CA GLY A 90 10.62 -16.65 5.48
C GLY A 90 9.43 -15.86 4.93
N LEU A 91 9.61 -15.24 3.75
CA LEU A 91 8.65 -14.38 3.06
C LEU A 91 7.22 -14.93 3.05
N THR A 92 7.08 -16.21 2.71
CA THR A 92 5.75 -16.84 2.60
C THR A 92 5.14 -17.20 3.95
N ASN A 93 5.89 -17.12 5.06
CA ASN A 93 5.43 -17.54 6.37
C ASN A 93 4.67 -16.46 7.12
N VAL A 94 4.84 -15.17 6.73
CA VAL A 94 4.05 -14.03 7.26
C VAL A 94 2.72 -13.83 6.54
N VAL A 95 2.43 -14.60 5.48
CA VAL A 95 1.20 -14.48 4.71
C VAL A 95 0.33 -15.73 4.79
N SER A 96 -0.97 -15.55 4.64
CA SER A 96 -1.94 -16.66 4.58
C SER A 96 -2.90 -16.46 3.41
N PRO A 97 -3.10 -17.46 2.53
CA PRO A 97 -4.05 -17.34 1.43
C PRO A 97 -5.47 -17.07 1.93
N ILE A 98 -6.10 -16.00 1.45
CA ILE A 98 -7.45 -15.60 1.89
C ILE A 98 -8.47 -16.71 1.62
N ARG A 99 -8.36 -17.41 0.48
CA ARG A 99 -9.24 -18.54 0.15
C ARG A 99 -9.19 -19.71 1.14
N ARG A 100 -8.09 -19.84 1.92
CA ARG A 100 -7.97 -20.82 3.01
C ARG A 100 -8.51 -20.29 4.33
N LEU A 101 -8.42 -18.97 4.53
CA LEU A 101 -8.95 -18.31 5.74
C LEU A 101 -10.47 -18.15 5.69
N CYS A 102 -11.00 -17.92 4.49
CA CYS A 102 -12.40 -17.64 4.20
C CYS A 102 -12.88 -18.53 3.03
N PRO A 103 -13.13 -19.83 3.26
CA PRO A 103 -13.42 -20.81 2.19
C PRO A 103 -14.79 -20.61 1.53
N ARG A 104 -15.74 -19.95 2.21
CA ARG A 104 -17.09 -19.67 1.70
C ARG A 104 -17.21 -18.28 1.06
N THR A 105 -16.19 -17.45 1.18
CA THR A 105 -16.16 -16.07 0.66
C THR A 105 -15.67 -16.08 -0.79
N ASN A 106 -16.41 -15.44 -1.67
CA ASN A 106 -15.97 -15.18 -3.03
C ASN A 106 -14.87 -14.10 -3.02
N LEU A 107 -13.61 -14.49 -3.26
CA LEU A 107 -12.50 -13.55 -3.35
C LEU A 107 -12.34 -13.05 -4.78
N ILE A 108 -12.41 -11.74 -4.97
CA ILE A 108 -12.09 -11.05 -6.22
C ILE A 108 -10.78 -10.30 -6.05
N MET A 109 -9.76 -10.71 -6.80
CA MET A 109 -8.44 -10.09 -6.75
C MET A 109 -8.37 -8.92 -7.75
N ARG A 110 -8.78 -7.72 -7.28
CA ARG A 110 -8.87 -6.48 -8.07
C ARG A 110 -8.73 -5.26 -7.16
N GLU A 111 -8.50 -4.10 -7.79
CA GLU A 111 -8.61 -2.80 -7.13
C GLU A 111 -10.05 -2.30 -7.14
N VAL A 112 -10.37 -1.47 -6.15
CA VAL A 112 -11.64 -0.75 -6.09
C VAL A 112 -11.41 0.61 -6.75
N ASP A 113 -12.07 0.85 -7.87
CA ASP A 113 -11.95 2.09 -8.64
C ASP A 113 -12.92 3.16 -8.16
N ASP A 114 -14.16 2.75 -7.80
CA ASP A 114 -15.21 3.67 -7.37
C ASP A 114 -16.25 3.00 -6.46
N ILE A 115 -16.89 3.81 -5.61
CA ILE A 115 -17.97 3.39 -4.70
C ILE A 115 -19.11 4.39 -4.81
N ASP A 116 -20.23 3.99 -5.38
CA ASP A 116 -21.47 4.76 -5.40
C ASP A 116 -22.38 4.29 -4.26
N LEU A 117 -22.36 5.06 -3.15
CA LEU A 117 -23.14 4.74 -1.95
C LEU A 117 -24.66 4.86 -2.17
N GLN A 118 -25.10 5.76 -3.04
CA GLN A 118 -26.52 6.00 -3.31
C GLN A 118 -27.12 4.90 -4.18
N LYS A 119 -26.39 4.47 -5.23
CA LYS A 119 -26.81 3.38 -6.12
C LYS A 119 -26.48 2.00 -5.57
N GLN A 120 -25.72 1.92 -4.48
CA GLN A 120 -25.26 0.67 -3.88
C GLN A 120 -24.43 -0.17 -4.88
N ILE A 121 -23.48 0.49 -5.56
CA ILE A 121 -22.63 -0.14 -6.56
C ILE A 121 -21.15 0.10 -6.20
N VAL A 122 -20.35 -0.96 -6.28
CA VAL A 122 -18.89 -0.91 -6.24
C VAL A 122 -18.36 -1.23 -7.64
N THR A 123 -17.53 -0.35 -8.18
CA THR A 123 -16.84 -0.53 -9.44
C THR A 123 -15.41 -0.99 -9.17
N ILE A 124 -14.98 -2.07 -9.81
CA ILE A 124 -13.65 -2.63 -9.65
C ILE A 124 -12.89 -2.63 -10.98
N SER A 125 -11.57 -2.58 -10.89
CA SER A 125 -10.66 -2.51 -12.03
C SER A 125 -10.88 -3.67 -13.01
N PRO A 126 -10.74 -3.42 -14.32
CA PRO A 126 -10.83 -4.47 -15.33
C PRO A 126 -9.73 -5.52 -15.11
N GLY A 127 -10.01 -6.76 -15.54
CA GLY A 127 -9.03 -7.84 -15.60
C GLY A 127 -8.41 -7.96 -16.99
N PHE A 128 -8.20 -9.20 -17.45
CA PHE A 128 -7.77 -9.49 -18.83
C PHE A 128 -8.79 -9.04 -19.88
N ARG A 129 -10.05 -8.85 -19.51
CA ARG A 129 -11.06 -8.26 -20.39
C ARG A 129 -11.26 -6.80 -20.05
N PRO A 130 -11.40 -5.87 -21.03
CA PRO A 130 -11.50 -4.41 -20.81
C PRO A 130 -12.84 -3.97 -20.21
N ARG A 131 -13.56 -4.87 -19.56
CA ARG A 131 -14.86 -4.58 -18.97
C ARG A 131 -14.68 -4.25 -17.50
N GLN A 132 -15.06 -3.04 -17.10
CA GLN A 132 -15.27 -2.73 -15.68
C GLN A 132 -16.35 -3.64 -15.12
N LEU A 133 -16.09 -4.21 -13.94
CA LEU A 133 -17.06 -5.03 -13.25
C LEU A 133 -17.73 -4.20 -12.16
N GLN A 134 -19.05 -4.11 -12.22
CA GLN A 134 -19.87 -3.45 -11.22
C GLN A 134 -20.55 -4.50 -10.35
N LEU A 135 -20.43 -4.34 -9.04
CA LEU A 135 -21.02 -5.22 -8.04
C LEU A 135 -22.08 -4.43 -7.26
N LYS A 136 -23.31 -4.90 -7.30
CA LYS A 136 -24.37 -4.41 -6.41
C LYS A 136 -24.24 -5.06 -5.05
N TYR A 137 -24.61 -4.35 -4.01
CA TYR A 137 -24.60 -4.85 -2.65
C TYR A 137 -25.90 -4.49 -1.90
N ASP A 138 -26.30 -5.35 -0.97
CA ASP A 138 -27.27 -5.04 0.08
C ASP A 138 -26.50 -4.47 1.30
N HIS A 139 -25.30 -5.01 1.58
CA HIS A 139 -24.43 -4.59 2.67
C HIS A 139 -23.01 -4.39 2.19
N LEU A 140 -22.42 -3.25 2.54
CA LEU A 140 -21.05 -2.88 2.20
C LEU A 140 -20.19 -2.73 3.45
N VAL A 141 -18.99 -3.31 3.43
CA VAL A 141 -17.98 -3.12 4.48
C VAL A 141 -16.75 -2.45 3.86
N ILE A 142 -16.45 -1.22 4.28
CA ILE A 142 -15.29 -0.47 3.85
C ILE A 142 -14.15 -0.71 4.85
N ALA A 143 -13.17 -1.53 4.46
CA ALA A 143 -12.02 -1.91 5.28
C ALA A 143 -10.69 -1.74 4.51
N LEU A 144 -10.60 -0.71 3.66
CA LEU A 144 -9.47 -0.46 2.77
C LEU A 144 -8.21 0.07 3.47
N GLY A 145 -8.30 0.33 4.78
CA GLY A 145 -7.19 0.80 5.58
C GLY A 145 -6.69 2.19 5.17
N ASN A 146 -5.38 2.37 5.18
CA ASN A 146 -4.72 3.59 4.72
C ASN A 146 -3.55 3.22 3.79
N ILE A 147 -3.00 4.19 3.09
CA ILE A 147 -1.85 4.07 2.19
C ILE A 147 -0.71 4.99 2.65
N THR A 148 0.50 4.75 2.19
CA THR A 148 1.58 5.73 2.31
C THR A 148 1.39 6.79 1.25
N ASP A 149 1.43 8.07 1.66
CA ASP A 149 1.25 9.21 0.78
C ASP A 149 2.32 10.26 1.06
N PHE A 150 3.16 10.50 0.07
CA PHE A 150 4.25 11.47 0.15
C PHE A 150 3.91 12.81 -0.51
N HIS A 151 2.64 13.10 -0.81
CA HIS A 151 2.23 14.34 -1.43
C HIS A 151 2.66 15.56 -0.60
N GLY A 152 3.23 16.55 -1.28
CA GLY A 152 3.77 17.75 -0.64
C GLY A 152 5.13 17.58 0.05
N MET A 153 5.77 16.41 -0.08
CA MET A 153 7.13 16.15 0.40
C MET A 153 8.05 15.95 -0.82
N PRO A 154 8.83 16.99 -1.22
CA PRO A 154 9.64 16.94 -2.44
C PRO A 154 10.61 15.76 -2.46
N GLY A 155 10.64 15.01 -3.57
CA GLY A 155 11.54 13.88 -3.80
C GLY A 155 11.30 12.63 -2.96
N MET A 156 10.31 12.62 -2.07
CA MET A 156 10.03 11.45 -1.22
C MET A 156 9.43 10.29 -2.02
N ILE A 157 8.61 10.56 -3.04
CA ILE A 157 8.00 9.52 -3.88
C ILE A 157 9.06 8.71 -4.60
N GLU A 158 10.12 9.38 -5.06
CA GLU A 158 11.20 8.81 -5.86
C GLU A 158 12.29 8.14 -5.01
N ASN A 159 12.54 8.66 -3.81
CA ASN A 159 13.75 8.33 -3.06
C ASN A 159 13.47 7.69 -1.69
N ALA A 160 12.22 7.66 -1.21
CA ALA A 160 11.89 6.99 0.04
C ALA A 160 11.16 5.67 -0.22
N MET A 161 11.54 4.64 0.52
CA MET A 161 10.94 3.32 0.47
C MET A 161 9.81 3.25 1.51
N PRO A 162 8.55 2.99 1.12
CA PRO A 162 7.49 2.72 2.08
C PRO A 162 7.72 1.36 2.76
N PHE A 163 7.15 1.16 3.94
CA PHE A 163 7.17 -0.12 4.62
C PHE A 163 5.78 -0.48 5.17
N ARG A 164 5.02 -1.24 4.40
CA ARG A 164 3.63 -1.57 4.70
C ARG A 164 3.17 -2.94 4.20
N THR A 165 3.66 -3.33 3.03
CA THR A 165 3.29 -4.57 2.34
C THR A 165 4.43 -5.58 2.37
N LEU A 166 4.12 -6.83 2.03
CA LEU A 166 5.15 -7.85 1.85
C LEU A 166 6.13 -7.46 0.73
N ALA A 167 5.63 -6.84 -0.34
CA ALA A 167 6.46 -6.35 -1.43
C ALA A 167 7.46 -5.29 -0.95
N ASP A 168 7.03 -4.36 -0.10
CA ASP A 168 7.93 -3.35 0.48
C ASP A 168 9.06 -3.99 1.29
N ALA A 169 8.74 -5.01 2.11
CA ALA A 169 9.75 -5.72 2.89
C ALA A 169 10.77 -6.46 1.99
N MET A 170 10.30 -7.06 0.90
CA MET A 170 11.17 -7.73 -0.09
C MET A 170 12.05 -6.74 -0.83
N VAL A 171 11.47 -5.63 -1.30
CA VAL A 171 12.21 -4.56 -1.99
C VAL A 171 13.26 -3.97 -1.07
N LEU A 172 12.91 -3.66 0.18
CA LEU A 172 13.85 -3.14 1.17
C LEU A 172 14.98 -4.12 1.45
N ARG A 173 14.68 -5.41 1.68
CA ARG A 173 15.70 -6.43 1.89
C ARG A 173 16.68 -6.53 0.71
N ASN A 174 16.15 -6.62 -0.51
CA ASN A 174 16.97 -6.68 -1.73
C ASN A 174 17.82 -5.41 -1.90
N HIS A 175 17.25 -4.24 -1.64
CA HIS A 175 17.96 -2.97 -1.68
C HIS A 175 19.11 -2.93 -0.67
N VAL A 176 18.88 -3.36 0.57
CA VAL A 176 19.94 -3.41 1.61
C VAL A 176 21.09 -4.32 1.18
N ILE A 177 20.80 -5.50 0.62
CA ILE A 177 21.83 -6.38 0.10
C ILE A 177 22.59 -5.68 -1.05
N HIS A 178 21.87 -5.06 -1.98
CA HIS A 178 22.46 -4.35 -3.12
C HIS A 178 23.41 -3.23 -2.67
N VAL A 179 22.99 -2.36 -1.74
CA VAL A 179 23.88 -1.28 -1.27
C VAL A 179 25.08 -1.79 -0.48
N LEU A 180 25.01 -2.98 0.11
CA LEU A 180 26.17 -3.63 0.73
C LEU A 180 27.15 -4.17 -0.31
N GLU A 181 26.65 -4.78 -1.41
CA GLU A 181 27.50 -5.20 -2.55
C GLU A 181 28.23 -4.00 -3.17
N GLU A 182 27.51 -2.90 -3.41
CA GLU A 182 28.09 -1.66 -3.93
C GLU A 182 29.12 -1.05 -2.96
N ALA A 183 28.82 -1.04 -1.65
CA ALA A 183 29.74 -0.52 -0.65
C ALA A 183 31.03 -1.34 -0.52
N ASP A 184 30.98 -2.65 -0.78
CA ASP A 184 32.18 -3.53 -0.70
C ASP A 184 33.19 -3.20 -1.81
N VAL A 185 32.73 -2.76 -2.97
CA VAL A 185 33.59 -2.42 -4.11
C VAL A 185 33.93 -0.93 -4.20
N GLU A 186 33.14 -0.05 -3.56
CA GLU A 186 33.30 1.41 -3.60
C GLU A 186 34.63 1.84 -2.99
N GLU A 187 35.39 2.71 -3.68
CA GLU A 187 36.68 3.23 -3.24
C GLU A 187 36.57 4.58 -2.54
N ASP A 188 35.59 5.43 -2.92
CA ASP A 188 35.38 6.71 -2.25
C ASP A 188 34.80 6.50 -0.83
N PRO A 189 35.54 6.89 0.21
CA PRO A 189 35.08 6.71 1.58
C PRO A 189 33.80 7.50 1.92
N LYS A 190 33.51 8.58 1.20
CA LYS A 190 32.28 9.38 1.40
C LYS A 190 31.08 8.63 0.85
N LEU A 191 31.18 8.14 -0.39
CA LEU A 191 30.11 7.38 -1.02
C LEU A 191 29.89 6.05 -0.30
N ARG A 192 30.95 5.33 0.10
CA ARG A 192 30.85 4.13 0.92
C ARG A 192 30.10 4.38 2.23
N ARG A 193 30.39 5.47 2.93
CA ARG A 193 29.67 5.86 4.16
C ARG A 193 28.20 6.14 3.87
N GLN A 194 27.90 6.78 2.76
CA GLN A 194 26.54 7.10 2.32
C GLN A 194 25.74 5.82 2.01
N LEU A 195 26.35 4.83 1.34
CA LEU A 195 25.79 3.50 1.09
C LEU A 195 25.50 2.73 2.38
N LEU A 196 26.36 2.90 3.41
CA LEU A 196 26.22 2.27 4.72
C LEU A 196 25.38 3.09 5.72
N THR A 197 24.66 4.12 5.26
CA THR A 197 23.76 4.94 6.08
C THR A 197 22.30 4.61 5.77
N PHE A 198 21.57 4.19 6.79
CA PHE A 198 20.18 3.77 6.74
C PHE A 198 19.33 4.70 7.60
N VAL A 199 18.35 5.36 7.01
CA VAL A 199 17.49 6.34 7.70
C VAL A 199 16.05 5.82 7.72
N VAL A 200 15.41 5.88 8.88
CA VAL A 200 13.98 5.59 9.04
C VAL A 200 13.25 6.84 9.53
N GLY A 201 12.30 7.30 8.75
CA GLY A 201 11.36 8.36 9.12
C GLY A 201 10.13 7.80 9.83
N GLY A 202 9.96 8.21 11.09
CA GLY A 202 8.89 7.77 11.97
C GLY A 202 9.38 6.85 13.09
N GLY A 203 9.25 7.31 14.33
CA GLY A 203 9.64 6.59 15.54
C GLY A 203 8.47 5.89 16.26
N GLY A 204 7.36 5.61 15.59
CA GLY A 204 6.30 4.73 16.07
C GLY A 204 6.69 3.25 16.01
N PHE A 205 5.77 2.33 16.33
CA PHE A 205 6.06 0.88 16.34
C PHE A 205 6.69 0.40 15.03
N SER A 206 6.10 0.71 13.89
CA SER A 206 6.58 0.24 12.59
C SER A 206 8.04 0.69 12.32
N GLY A 207 8.34 1.97 12.51
CA GLY A 207 9.70 2.49 12.25
C GLY A 207 10.74 1.95 13.22
N VAL A 208 10.40 1.80 14.49
CA VAL A 208 11.28 1.22 15.51
C VAL A 208 11.58 -0.24 15.23
N GLU A 209 10.58 -1.04 14.90
CA GLU A 209 10.75 -2.46 14.60
C GLU A 209 11.54 -2.67 13.29
N VAL A 210 11.22 -1.88 12.23
CA VAL A 210 11.99 -1.89 10.98
C VAL A 210 13.46 -1.55 11.22
N MET A 211 13.74 -0.47 11.94
CA MET A 211 15.12 -0.08 12.23
C MET A 211 15.85 -1.11 13.06
N ALA A 212 15.20 -1.72 14.03
CA ALA A 212 15.81 -2.74 14.89
C ALA A 212 16.19 -3.99 14.09
N GLU A 213 15.29 -4.50 13.26
CA GLU A 213 15.54 -5.67 12.41
C GLU A 213 16.56 -5.37 11.30
N LEU A 214 16.49 -4.18 10.69
CA LEU A 214 17.46 -3.72 9.69
C LEU A 214 18.87 -3.64 10.27
N ASN A 215 19.03 -3.02 11.44
CA ASN A 215 20.32 -2.90 12.11
C ASN A 215 20.91 -4.27 12.48
N ASP A 216 20.09 -5.19 12.99
CA ASP A 216 20.52 -6.56 13.32
C ASP A 216 20.91 -7.32 12.05
N PHE A 217 20.15 -7.16 10.94
CA PHE A 217 20.47 -7.73 9.64
C PHE A 217 21.82 -7.23 9.11
N VAL A 218 21.99 -5.90 8.98
CA VAL A 218 23.23 -5.29 8.47
C VAL A 218 24.44 -5.72 9.32
N ARG A 219 24.32 -5.74 10.65
CA ARG A 219 25.38 -6.17 11.54
C ARG A 219 25.75 -7.65 11.35
N SER A 220 24.78 -8.49 11.09
CA SER A 220 25.00 -9.92 10.87
C SER A 220 25.67 -10.18 9.51
N VAL A 221 25.08 -9.65 8.43
CA VAL A 221 25.51 -9.98 7.06
C VAL A 221 26.82 -9.30 6.66
N LYS A 222 27.09 -8.11 7.19
CA LYS A 222 28.31 -7.35 6.90
C LYS A 222 29.60 -8.13 7.21
N ARG A 223 29.54 -9.12 8.12
CA ARG A 223 30.68 -10.00 8.45
C ARG A 223 31.14 -10.86 7.26
N ASN A 224 30.27 -11.08 6.28
CA ASN A 224 30.57 -11.86 5.08
C ASN A 224 31.33 -11.04 4.02
N TYR A 225 31.32 -9.70 4.12
CA TYR A 225 32.02 -8.81 3.21
C TYR A 225 33.40 -8.49 3.73
N LEU A 226 34.44 -8.80 2.94
CA LEU A 226 35.85 -8.68 3.39
C LEU A 226 36.24 -7.25 3.74
N ARG A 227 35.77 -6.29 2.94
CA ARG A 227 36.09 -4.86 3.13
C ARG A 227 35.19 -4.20 4.17
N LEU A 228 33.94 -4.68 4.33
CA LEU A 228 32.96 -4.03 5.20
C LEU A 228 32.93 -4.55 6.64
N ARG A 229 33.57 -5.69 6.94
CA ARG A 229 33.46 -6.31 8.28
C ARG A 229 33.83 -5.39 9.43
N ASN A 230 34.78 -4.49 9.23
CA ASN A 230 35.27 -3.53 10.22
C ASN A 230 34.80 -2.09 9.96
N GLU A 231 34.15 -1.81 8.81
CA GLU A 231 33.63 -0.49 8.50
C GLU A 231 32.43 -0.15 9.41
N PRO A 232 32.31 1.10 9.91
CA PRO A 232 31.11 1.50 10.61
C PRO A 232 29.93 1.61 9.64
N HIS A 233 28.74 1.32 10.11
CA HIS A 233 27.47 1.67 9.43
C HIS A 233 26.67 2.59 10.33
N SER A 234 25.82 3.42 9.76
CA SER A 234 24.96 4.35 10.47
C SER A 234 23.50 3.98 10.30
N CYS A 235 22.78 3.88 11.41
CA CYS A 235 21.34 3.65 11.48
C CYS A 235 20.71 4.82 12.22
N VAL A 236 19.79 5.55 11.57
CA VAL A 236 19.20 6.77 12.10
C VAL A 236 17.69 6.68 12.12
N VAL A 237 17.06 6.93 13.26
CA VAL A 237 15.61 7.10 13.39
C VAL A 237 15.28 8.56 13.58
N VAL A 238 14.41 9.12 12.73
CA VAL A 238 13.92 10.50 12.84
C VAL A 238 12.49 10.47 13.36
N GLN A 239 12.24 11.18 14.46
CA GLN A 239 10.93 11.24 15.12
C GLN A 239 10.49 12.67 15.38
N ALA A 240 9.27 13.01 14.93
CA ALA A 240 8.71 14.35 15.09
C ALA A 240 8.43 14.75 16.55
N GLY A 241 8.17 13.79 17.41
CA GLY A 241 7.91 14.00 18.84
C GLY A 241 9.17 13.94 19.69
N ASP A 242 8.97 14.15 20.98
CA ASP A 242 10.00 14.18 22.03
C ASP A 242 10.55 12.79 22.41
N ARG A 243 9.92 11.72 21.92
CA ARG A 243 10.34 10.33 22.17
C ARG A 243 9.87 9.41 21.05
N ILE A 244 10.54 8.26 20.90
CA ILE A 244 10.04 7.13 20.09
C ILE A 244 8.96 6.37 20.85
N LEU A 245 8.16 5.57 20.14
CA LEU A 245 7.04 4.79 20.69
C LEU A 245 6.09 5.67 21.54
N PRO A 246 5.53 6.76 20.99
CA PRO A 246 4.71 7.69 21.76
C PRO A 246 3.46 7.04 22.36
N GLU A 247 3.01 5.92 21.79
CA GLU A 247 1.86 5.13 22.27
C GLU A 247 2.17 4.31 23.52
N MET A 248 3.46 4.18 23.89
CA MET A 248 3.89 3.47 25.09
C MET A 248 4.09 4.41 26.28
N SER A 249 4.11 3.85 27.48
CA SER A 249 4.50 4.60 28.66
C SER A 249 5.93 5.13 28.51
N GLU A 250 6.18 6.31 29.05
CA GLU A 250 7.49 6.98 29.00
C GLU A 250 8.66 6.08 29.44
N THR A 251 8.47 5.33 30.52
CA THR A 251 9.46 4.37 31.04
C THR A 251 9.90 3.34 29.99
N LEU A 252 8.94 2.78 29.24
CA LEU A 252 9.20 1.79 28.19
C LEU A 252 9.79 2.44 26.93
N ALA A 253 9.33 3.64 26.57
CA ALA A 253 9.89 4.43 25.47
C ALA A 253 11.36 4.78 25.71
N LEU A 254 11.71 5.24 26.93
CA LEU A 254 13.09 5.52 27.33
C LEU A 254 13.96 4.25 27.39
N PHE A 255 13.38 3.12 27.82
CA PHE A 255 14.07 1.83 27.72
C PHE A 255 14.37 1.46 26.27
N ALA A 256 13.41 1.60 25.36
CA ALA A 256 13.59 1.33 23.93
C ALA A 256 14.68 2.23 23.33
N GLN A 257 14.67 3.53 23.63
CA GLN A 257 15.72 4.47 23.19
C GLN A 257 17.11 4.02 23.67
N ARG A 258 17.22 3.62 24.94
CA ARG A 258 18.50 3.16 25.52
C ARG A 258 19.00 1.90 24.80
N ILE A 259 18.13 0.93 24.52
CA ILE A 259 18.51 -0.30 23.83
C ILE A 259 18.96 -0.01 22.40
N LEU A 260 18.22 0.79 21.64
CA LEU A 260 18.59 1.13 20.26
C LEU A 260 19.91 1.92 20.22
N ARG A 261 20.09 2.92 21.08
CA ARG A 261 21.37 3.67 21.18
C ARG A 261 22.55 2.75 21.54
N LYS A 262 22.36 1.81 22.49
CA LYS A 262 23.39 0.80 22.83
C LYS A 262 23.75 -0.09 21.63
N ARG A 263 22.82 -0.27 20.69
CA ARG A 263 23.02 -1.02 19.45
C ARG A 263 23.59 -0.17 18.31
N GLY A 264 23.92 1.09 18.57
CA GLY A 264 24.50 2.01 17.59
C GLY A 264 23.48 2.73 16.72
N VAL A 265 22.19 2.70 17.08
CA VAL A 265 21.17 3.49 16.38
C VAL A 265 21.15 4.91 16.93
N GLU A 266 21.32 5.88 16.06
CA GLU A 266 21.10 7.30 16.34
C GLU A 266 19.61 7.61 16.34
N ILE A 267 19.17 8.43 17.29
CA ILE A 267 17.75 8.82 17.41
C ILE A 267 17.68 10.34 17.45
N ILE A 268 17.13 10.92 16.39
CA ILE A 268 16.85 12.34 16.23
C ILE A 268 15.39 12.57 16.61
N LEU A 269 15.19 13.35 17.68
CA LEU A 269 13.87 13.70 18.21
C LEU A 269 13.52 15.14 17.87
N ASN A 270 12.23 15.48 17.96
CA ASN A 270 11.69 16.81 17.68
C ASN A 270 12.01 17.32 16.28
N ASP A 271 12.20 16.40 15.33
CA ASP A 271 12.42 16.72 13.93
C ASP A 271 11.70 15.73 13.02
N ARG A 272 11.48 16.10 11.78
CA ARG A 272 10.76 15.27 10.81
C ARG A 272 11.40 15.34 9.43
N LEU A 273 11.15 14.33 8.61
CA LEU A 273 11.49 14.38 7.19
C LEU A 273 10.68 15.48 6.51
N ARG A 274 11.36 16.29 5.71
CA ARG A 274 10.78 17.35 4.87
C ARG A 274 10.86 16.99 3.39
N ALA A 275 12.01 16.47 2.96
CA ALA A 275 12.27 16.14 1.56
C ALA A 275 13.32 15.04 1.47
N ALA A 276 13.49 14.48 0.28
CA ALA A 276 14.56 13.54 -0.02
C ALA A 276 15.14 13.80 -1.41
N THR A 277 16.42 13.46 -1.58
CA THR A 277 17.04 13.33 -2.89
C THR A 277 17.61 11.91 -3.03
N SER A 278 18.14 11.55 -4.19
CA SER A 278 18.83 10.28 -4.40
C SER A 278 20.07 10.08 -3.51
N GLU A 279 20.50 11.14 -2.77
CA GLU A 279 21.75 11.14 -2.01
C GLU A 279 21.58 11.46 -0.52
N ARG A 280 20.44 12.03 -0.12
CA ARG A 280 20.26 12.49 1.26
C ARG A 280 18.81 12.60 1.68
N ALA A 281 18.56 12.41 2.95
CA ALA A 281 17.33 12.79 3.62
C ALA A 281 17.47 14.22 4.19
N ILE A 282 16.45 15.06 4.03
CA ILE A 282 16.42 16.46 4.46
C ILE A 282 15.36 16.60 5.54
N LEU A 283 15.76 17.10 6.72
CA LEU A 283 14.91 17.29 7.86
C LEU A 283 14.28 18.69 7.89
N GLN A 284 13.24 18.87 8.69
CA GLN A 284 12.56 20.15 8.88
C GLN A 284 13.49 21.23 9.45
N SER A 285 14.42 20.86 10.33
CA SER A 285 15.46 21.73 10.89
C SER A 285 16.45 22.26 9.85
N GLY A 286 16.49 21.69 8.64
CA GLY A 286 17.51 21.93 7.63
C GLY A 286 18.69 20.97 7.72
N THR A 287 18.72 20.06 8.70
CA THR A 287 19.76 19.02 8.79
C THR A 287 19.65 18.07 7.58
N GLU A 288 20.77 17.82 6.93
CA GLU A 288 20.89 16.86 5.83
C GLU A 288 21.63 15.61 6.30
N ILE A 289 21.07 14.44 6.02
CA ILE A 289 21.67 13.15 6.35
C ILE A 289 22.03 12.45 5.03
N PRO A 290 23.31 12.40 4.64
CA PRO A 290 23.75 11.68 3.45
C PRO A 290 23.44 10.19 3.58
N CYS A 291 22.59 9.66 2.70
CA CYS A 291 22.19 8.25 2.70
C CYS A 291 21.70 7.80 1.31
N LYS A 292 21.82 6.51 1.02
CA LYS A 292 21.23 5.86 -0.16
C LYS A 292 19.99 5.02 0.21
N THR A 293 19.72 4.88 1.51
CA THR A 293 18.56 4.12 2.00
C THR A 293 17.75 4.99 2.93
N LEU A 294 16.59 5.43 2.46
CA LEU A 294 15.60 6.16 3.25
C LEU A 294 14.31 5.34 3.27
N ILE A 295 13.90 4.93 4.47
CA ILE A 295 12.66 4.20 4.70
C ILE A 295 11.68 5.16 5.38
N SER A 296 10.44 5.21 4.91
CA SER A 296 9.42 6.02 5.56
C SER A 296 8.21 5.18 5.99
N THR A 297 7.88 5.32 7.27
CA THR A 297 6.67 4.75 7.86
C THR A 297 5.56 5.79 8.05
N VAL A 298 5.83 7.02 7.61
CA VAL A 298 4.94 8.19 7.62
C VAL A 298 5.17 9.01 6.34
N PRO A 299 4.20 9.83 5.90
CA PRO A 299 2.83 9.95 6.37
C PRO A 299 1.91 8.82 5.87
N SER A 300 0.72 8.74 6.46
CA SER A 300 -0.34 7.84 5.98
C SER A 300 -1.58 8.63 5.61
N ALA A 301 -2.19 8.28 4.49
CA ALA A 301 -3.42 8.88 3.99
C ALA A 301 -4.48 7.82 3.69
N LEU A 302 -5.71 8.24 3.51
CA LEU A 302 -6.75 7.35 3.01
C LEU A 302 -6.57 7.08 1.52
N PRO A 303 -6.96 5.89 1.03
CA PRO A 303 -7.04 5.62 -0.39
C PRO A 303 -7.87 6.68 -1.13
N PRO A 304 -7.48 7.09 -2.36
CA PRO A 304 -8.18 8.12 -3.13
C PRO A 304 -9.68 7.83 -3.32
N VAL A 305 -10.05 6.56 -3.46
CA VAL A 305 -11.45 6.15 -3.58
C VAL A 305 -12.27 6.52 -2.34
N ILE A 306 -11.68 6.46 -1.13
CA ILE A 306 -12.35 6.88 0.12
C ILE A 306 -12.36 8.41 0.24
N GLN A 307 -11.28 9.08 -0.18
CA GLN A 307 -11.22 10.53 -0.13
C GLN A 307 -12.33 11.19 -0.96
N LYS A 308 -12.66 10.59 -2.11
CA LYS A 308 -13.72 11.06 -3.03
C LYS A 308 -15.14 10.78 -2.55
N LEU A 309 -15.35 9.88 -1.58
CA LEU A 309 -16.70 9.56 -1.09
C LEU A 309 -17.39 10.80 -0.51
N ASP A 310 -18.62 11.05 -0.95
CA ASP A 310 -19.49 12.06 -0.38
C ASP A 310 -20.21 11.51 0.86
N CYS A 311 -19.55 11.66 2.01
CA CYS A 311 -20.03 11.21 3.31
C CYS A 311 -19.33 11.95 4.43
N HIS A 312 -19.87 11.87 5.65
CA HIS A 312 -19.27 12.52 6.81
C HIS A 312 -17.90 11.90 7.16
N LYS A 313 -16.90 12.78 7.33
CA LYS A 313 -15.54 12.41 7.73
C LYS A 313 -15.09 13.20 8.96
N GLU A 314 -14.39 12.54 9.86
CA GLU A 314 -13.73 13.17 11.02
C GLU A 314 -12.22 12.97 10.92
N HIS A 315 -11.43 14.05 10.90
CA HIS A 315 -9.97 14.01 10.66
C HIS A 315 -9.58 13.23 9.40
N GLY A 316 -10.35 13.41 8.33
CA GLY A 316 -10.15 12.71 7.06
C GLY A 316 -10.66 11.25 7.04
N LYS A 317 -11.06 10.65 8.16
CA LYS A 317 -11.54 9.26 8.25
C LYS A 317 -13.07 9.19 8.17
N LEU A 318 -13.60 8.06 7.71
CA LEU A 318 -15.03 7.80 7.63
C LEU A 318 -15.66 7.82 9.02
N LEU A 319 -16.66 8.68 9.23
CA LEU A 319 -17.33 8.80 10.52
C LEU A 319 -18.38 7.70 10.68
N VAL A 320 -18.23 6.90 11.74
CA VAL A 320 -19.18 5.81 12.07
C VAL A 320 -19.81 6.01 13.44
N ASN A 321 -20.99 5.39 13.64
CA ASN A 321 -21.63 5.28 14.94
C ASN A 321 -21.00 4.17 15.81
N THR A 322 -21.52 3.96 17.04
CA THR A 322 -21.03 2.89 17.93
C THR A 322 -21.29 1.47 17.42
N GLY A 323 -22.22 1.32 16.47
CA GLY A 323 -22.45 0.06 15.75
C GLY A 323 -21.54 -0.16 14.55
N LEU A 324 -20.61 0.76 14.30
CA LEU A 324 -19.66 0.76 13.15
C LEU A 324 -20.33 1.01 11.79
N GLU A 325 -21.55 1.57 11.80
CA GLU A 325 -22.26 1.96 10.60
C GLU A 325 -21.80 3.33 10.14
N LEU A 326 -21.65 3.49 8.83
CA LEU A 326 -21.32 4.79 8.22
C LEU A 326 -22.45 5.77 8.46
N LYS A 327 -22.14 6.97 8.97
CA LYS A 327 -23.11 8.01 9.20
C LYS A 327 -23.81 8.40 7.88
N ASP A 328 -25.12 8.52 7.92
CA ASP A 328 -26.07 8.76 6.82
C ASP A 328 -26.35 7.54 5.92
N TYR A 329 -25.71 6.39 6.20
CA TYR A 329 -25.90 5.12 5.49
C TYR A 329 -26.08 3.94 6.48
N GLU A 330 -26.75 4.23 7.60
CA GLU A 330 -27.02 3.25 8.65
C GLU A 330 -27.89 2.11 8.10
N GLY A 331 -27.53 0.90 8.47
CA GLY A 331 -28.25 -0.31 8.09
C GLY A 331 -27.64 -1.09 6.94
N ASN A 332 -26.87 -0.46 6.07
CA ASN A 332 -26.30 -1.13 4.90
C ASN A 332 -24.82 -0.86 4.61
N VAL A 333 -24.21 0.16 5.24
CA VAL A 333 -22.78 0.46 5.04
C VAL A 333 -22.05 0.53 6.37
N TRP A 334 -20.93 -0.19 6.51
CA TRP A 334 -20.04 -0.22 7.67
C TRP A 334 -18.64 0.21 7.26
N ALA A 335 -17.90 0.88 8.16
CA ALA A 335 -16.50 1.21 7.94
C ALA A 335 -15.66 0.81 9.15
N LEU A 336 -14.51 0.17 8.90
CA LEU A 336 -13.68 -0.50 9.91
C LEU A 336 -12.19 -0.26 9.69
N GLY A 337 -11.42 -0.40 10.76
CA GLY A 337 -9.97 -0.32 10.73
C GLY A 337 -9.47 1.11 10.51
N ASP A 338 -8.28 1.23 9.91
CA ASP A 338 -7.57 2.49 9.82
C ASP A 338 -8.31 3.59 9.02
N CYS A 339 -9.22 3.21 8.14
CA CYS A 339 -10.01 4.16 7.34
C CYS A 339 -11.20 4.76 8.08
N ALA A 340 -11.59 4.23 9.24
CA ALA A 340 -12.73 4.68 10.02
C ALA A 340 -12.32 5.52 11.25
N SER A 341 -13.15 6.51 11.60
CA SER A 341 -13.09 7.22 12.88
C SER A 341 -14.09 6.60 13.83
N ILE A 342 -13.58 5.75 14.72
CA ILE A 342 -14.38 4.96 15.64
C ILE A 342 -14.22 5.50 17.05
N LYS A 343 -15.34 5.59 17.77
CA LYS A 343 -15.40 5.91 19.20
C LYS A 343 -16.06 4.76 19.96
N THR A 344 -15.55 4.44 21.13
CA THR A 344 -16.21 3.50 22.03
C THR A 344 -17.47 4.12 22.60
N VAL A 345 -18.33 3.32 23.23
CA VAL A 345 -19.51 3.81 23.97
C VAL A 345 -19.13 4.89 25.01
N ALA A 346 -17.94 4.78 25.60
CA ALA A 346 -17.39 5.77 26.53
C ALA A 346 -16.90 7.07 25.83
N GLY A 347 -17.00 7.18 24.49
CA GLY A 347 -16.53 8.33 23.72
C GLY A 347 -15.02 8.37 23.45
N THR A 348 -14.27 7.36 23.88
CA THR A 348 -12.82 7.27 23.66
C THR A 348 -12.55 6.90 22.21
N ARG A 349 -11.62 7.63 21.56
CA ARG A 349 -11.18 7.31 20.19
C ARG A 349 -10.38 6.00 20.16
N VAL A 350 -10.74 5.13 19.24
CA VAL A 350 -10.10 3.83 19.03
C VAL A 350 -8.80 4.00 18.22
N PRO A 351 -7.66 3.49 18.71
CA PRO A 351 -6.41 3.56 17.97
C PRO A 351 -6.40 2.56 16.78
N PRO A 352 -5.76 2.91 15.64
CA PRO A 352 -5.71 2.07 14.45
C PRO A 352 -4.70 0.93 14.65
N THR A 353 -5.13 -0.15 15.29
CA THR A 353 -4.29 -1.33 15.53
C THR A 353 -4.99 -2.62 15.12
N ALA A 354 -4.21 -3.66 14.81
CA ALA A 354 -4.73 -4.96 14.39
C ALA A 354 -5.70 -5.58 15.42
N GLN A 355 -5.45 -5.41 16.72
CA GLN A 355 -6.34 -5.95 17.77
C GLN A 355 -7.71 -5.27 17.79
N HIS A 356 -7.76 -3.95 17.51
CA HIS A 356 -9.01 -3.21 17.39
C HIS A 356 -9.74 -3.62 16.13
N ALA A 357 -9.05 -3.63 14.98
CA ALA A 357 -9.62 -4.03 13.70
C ALA A 357 -10.28 -5.43 13.72
N ILE A 358 -9.69 -6.41 14.45
CA ILE A 358 -10.28 -7.73 14.65
C ILE A 358 -11.58 -7.66 15.48
N ARG A 359 -11.63 -6.82 16.51
CA ARG A 359 -12.83 -6.67 17.35
C ARG A 359 -13.93 -5.88 16.65
N GLU A 360 -13.55 -4.84 15.92
CA GLU A 360 -14.44 -4.10 15.04
C GLU A 360 -15.09 -5.03 14.00
N ALA A 361 -14.28 -5.89 13.36
CA ALA A 361 -14.77 -6.90 12.43
C ALA A 361 -15.81 -7.84 13.05
N THR A 362 -15.60 -8.25 14.30
CA THR A 362 -16.57 -9.10 15.01
C THR A 362 -17.89 -8.36 15.26
N THR A 363 -17.82 -7.12 15.77
CA THR A 363 -19.01 -6.29 16.02
C THR A 363 -19.78 -6.01 14.73
N ALA A 364 -19.07 -5.62 13.65
CA ALA A 364 -19.70 -5.38 12.36
C ALA A 364 -20.36 -6.65 11.78
N ALA A 365 -19.70 -7.81 11.90
CA ALA A 365 -20.29 -9.06 11.43
C ALA A 365 -21.57 -9.43 12.19
N ILE A 366 -21.60 -9.21 13.51
CA ILE A 366 -22.82 -9.39 14.32
C ILE A 366 -23.92 -8.44 13.85
N ASN A 367 -23.57 -7.18 13.61
CA ASN A 367 -24.52 -6.16 13.18
C ASN A 367 -25.05 -6.39 11.77
N ILE A 368 -24.20 -6.87 10.85
CA ILE A 368 -24.63 -7.26 9.50
C ILE A 368 -25.57 -8.48 9.60
N ALA A 369 -25.24 -9.49 10.42
CA ALA A 369 -26.11 -10.63 10.61
C ALA A 369 -27.45 -10.23 11.24
N ALA A 370 -27.45 -9.29 12.18
CA ALA A 370 -28.65 -8.72 12.76
C ALA A 370 -29.47 -7.90 11.72
N ALA A 371 -28.81 -7.20 10.81
CA ALA A 371 -29.48 -6.47 9.73
C ALA A 371 -30.16 -7.45 8.74
N VAL A 372 -29.50 -8.56 8.40
CA VAL A 372 -30.05 -9.59 7.51
C VAL A 372 -31.27 -10.28 8.13
N ARG A 373 -31.26 -10.52 9.45
CA ARG A 373 -32.31 -11.28 10.18
C ARG A 373 -33.33 -10.42 10.91
N GLY A 374 -33.14 -9.09 10.94
CA GLY A 374 -33.99 -8.19 11.73
C GLY A 374 -33.72 -8.21 13.25
N GLY A 375 -32.47 -8.49 13.66
CA GLY A 375 -32.08 -8.60 15.07
C GLY A 375 -31.58 -7.30 15.70
N LYS A 376 -31.28 -7.35 17.01
CA LYS A 376 -30.68 -6.25 17.78
C LYS A 376 -29.21 -6.09 17.43
N ARG A 377 -28.73 -4.86 17.28
CA ARG A 377 -27.34 -4.53 16.99
C ARG A 377 -26.50 -4.38 18.26
N ALA A 378 -25.24 -4.73 18.16
CA ALA A 378 -24.23 -4.61 19.20
C ALA A 378 -23.48 -3.27 19.05
N GLU A 379 -23.01 -2.73 20.17
CA GLU A 379 -22.17 -1.54 20.22
C GLU A 379 -20.71 -1.93 20.46
N PHE A 380 -19.79 -1.18 19.86
CA PHE A 380 -18.36 -1.41 20.01
C PHE A 380 -17.82 -0.83 21.32
N GLY A 381 -17.20 -1.65 22.16
CA GLY A 381 -16.75 -1.26 23.51
C GLY A 381 -15.38 -1.82 23.92
N PHE A 382 -14.46 -2.05 23.00
CA PHE A 382 -13.15 -2.63 23.28
C PHE A 382 -12.06 -1.58 23.51
N GLU A 383 -11.36 -1.63 24.65
CA GLU A 383 -10.31 -0.68 25.04
C GLU A 383 -8.87 -1.15 24.77
N GLY A 384 -8.68 -2.39 24.33
CA GLY A 384 -7.36 -2.98 24.05
C GLY A 384 -6.84 -3.89 25.17
N LEU A 385 -5.96 -4.81 24.81
CA LEU A 385 -5.32 -5.76 25.74
C LEU A 385 -3.92 -5.31 26.15
N GLY A 386 -3.38 -4.32 25.49
CA GLY A 386 -2.01 -3.83 25.66
C GLY A 386 -1.27 -3.68 24.35
N THR A 387 -0.03 -3.25 24.45
CA THR A 387 0.87 -2.95 23.31
C THR A 387 2.19 -3.68 23.48
N LEU A 388 2.74 -4.18 22.38
CA LEU A 388 4.05 -4.86 22.32
C LEU A 388 4.83 -4.35 21.11
N GLY A 389 6.15 -4.18 21.27
CA GLY A 389 7.04 -3.79 20.17
C GLY A 389 8.39 -4.49 20.28
N SER A 390 8.87 -5.05 19.15
CA SER A 390 10.20 -5.65 19.05
C SER A 390 11.27 -4.55 18.95
N LEU A 391 12.40 -4.78 19.61
CA LEU A 391 13.60 -3.95 19.50
C LEU A 391 14.75 -4.74 18.87
N GLY A 392 14.42 -5.75 18.06
CA GLY A 392 15.35 -6.69 17.43
C GLY A 392 15.66 -7.88 18.33
N HIS A 393 16.71 -8.62 18.01
CA HIS A 393 17.05 -9.89 18.65
C HIS A 393 17.23 -9.76 20.16
N GLY A 394 16.43 -10.54 20.92
CA GLY A 394 16.52 -10.65 22.38
C GLY A 394 16.03 -9.42 23.17
N ALA A 395 15.38 -8.44 22.54
CA ALA A 395 14.85 -7.28 23.23
C ALA A 395 13.49 -6.85 22.68
N ALA A 396 12.57 -6.51 23.58
CA ALA A 396 11.26 -5.95 23.28
C ALA A 396 10.75 -5.10 24.45
N VAL A 397 9.67 -4.41 24.20
CA VAL A 397 8.87 -3.70 25.20
C VAL A 397 7.43 -4.19 25.13
N ALA A 398 6.79 -4.35 26.28
CA ALA A 398 5.40 -4.78 26.37
C ALA A 398 4.70 -4.06 27.53
N GLN A 399 3.47 -3.64 27.28
CA GLN A 399 2.57 -3.13 28.29
C GLN A 399 1.25 -3.89 28.16
N ILE A 400 0.98 -4.81 29.09
CA ILE A 400 -0.16 -5.74 29.03
C ILE A 400 -0.94 -5.59 30.34
N PHE A 401 -2.21 -5.23 30.27
CA PHE A 401 -3.07 -4.98 31.45
C PHE A 401 -2.42 -4.02 32.46
N GLY A 402 -1.71 -2.98 31.98
CA GLY A 402 -1.01 -2.01 32.81
C GLY A 402 0.38 -2.47 33.30
N VAL A 403 0.71 -3.76 33.21
CA VAL A 403 2.02 -4.29 33.60
C VAL A 403 3.06 -3.98 32.52
N LYS A 404 4.18 -3.36 32.92
CA LYS A 404 5.29 -2.97 32.05
C LYS A 404 6.37 -4.04 32.10
N ILE A 405 6.70 -4.62 30.96
CA ILE A 405 7.73 -5.66 30.79
C ILE A 405 8.70 -5.21 29.71
N SER A 406 9.99 -5.46 29.89
CA SER A 406 11.03 -5.08 28.91
C SER A 406 12.15 -6.12 28.83
N GLY A 407 12.97 -6.04 27.78
CA GLY A 407 14.12 -6.91 27.56
C GLY A 407 13.74 -8.30 27.04
N LEU A 408 14.50 -9.32 27.45
CA LEU A 408 14.36 -10.70 26.95
C LEU A 408 12.97 -11.30 27.27
N LEU A 409 12.44 -11.06 28.46
CA LEU A 409 11.11 -11.56 28.84
C LEU A 409 10.02 -10.98 27.94
N ALA A 410 10.06 -9.67 27.68
CA ALA A 410 9.14 -9.03 26.76
C ALA A 410 9.28 -9.58 25.32
N TRP A 411 10.49 -9.91 24.89
CA TRP A 411 10.77 -10.49 23.58
C TRP A 411 10.20 -11.92 23.46
N CYS A 412 10.36 -12.76 24.48
CA CYS A 412 9.73 -14.07 24.50
C CYS A 412 8.20 -13.97 24.47
N LEU A 413 7.62 -13.06 25.27
CA LEU A 413 6.18 -12.80 25.27
C LEU A 413 5.68 -12.30 23.90
N TRP A 414 6.41 -11.40 23.26
CA TRP A 414 6.10 -10.88 21.93
C TRP A 414 6.01 -12.04 20.91
N ARG A 415 7.03 -12.92 20.88
CA ARG A 415 7.03 -14.09 20.00
C ARG A 415 5.89 -15.06 20.29
N CYS A 416 5.67 -15.40 21.56
CA CYS A 416 4.60 -16.31 21.95
C CYS A 416 3.21 -15.75 21.61
N ILE A 417 2.94 -14.48 21.90
CA ILE A 417 1.63 -13.85 21.67
C ILE A 417 1.35 -13.75 20.16
N TYR A 418 2.32 -13.29 19.37
CA TYR A 418 2.10 -13.15 17.93
C TYR A 418 2.03 -14.50 17.21
N LEU A 419 2.82 -15.48 17.64
CA LEU A 419 2.72 -16.86 17.15
C LEU A 419 1.34 -17.47 17.45
N MET A 420 0.82 -17.28 18.67
CA MET A 420 -0.52 -17.76 19.03
C MET A 420 -1.62 -17.12 18.18
N LYS A 421 -1.49 -15.82 17.87
CA LYS A 421 -2.46 -15.07 17.04
C LYS A 421 -2.35 -15.36 15.54
N MET A 422 -1.24 -15.95 15.07
CA MET A 422 -1.10 -16.35 13.66
C MET A 422 -2.11 -17.45 13.32
N PRO A 423 -2.91 -17.31 12.26
CA PRO A 423 -3.87 -18.34 11.87
C PRO A 423 -3.19 -19.55 11.23
N GLY A 424 -3.66 -20.74 11.60
CA GLY A 424 -3.23 -22.02 11.03
C GLY A 424 -1.98 -22.63 11.67
N LEU A 425 -2.12 -23.92 12.10
CA LEU A 425 -1.03 -24.65 12.76
C LEU A 425 0.23 -24.78 11.88
N ASN A 426 0.03 -25.03 10.59
CA ASN A 426 1.15 -25.14 9.62
C ASN A 426 2.04 -23.88 9.62
N ARG A 427 1.43 -22.68 9.63
CA ARG A 427 2.18 -21.41 9.69
C ARG A 427 2.96 -21.26 10.99
N LYS A 428 2.34 -21.61 12.12
CA LYS A 428 2.98 -21.57 13.44
C LYS A 428 4.23 -22.45 13.47
N VAL A 429 4.11 -23.69 12.98
CA VAL A 429 5.25 -24.63 12.91
C VAL A 429 6.38 -24.07 12.04
N ARG A 430 6.07 -23.55 10.85
CA ARG A 430 7.07 -22.97 9.95
C ARG A 430 7.79 -21.77 10.58
N ILE A 431 7.07 -20.86 11.21
CA ILE A 431 7.67 -19.71 11.90
C ILE A 431 8.59 -20.15 13.03
N VAL A 432 8.18 -21.12 13.84
CA VAL A 432 9.05 -21.68 14.89
C VAL A 432 10.30 -22.32 14.30
N THR A 433 10.17 -23.05 13.19
CA THR A 433 11.31 -23.65 12.49
C THR A 433 12.24 -22.57 11.93
N ASP A 434 11.70 -21.51 11.32
CA ASP A 434 12.48 -20.37 10.83
C ASP A 434 13.29 -19.73 11.97
N TRP A 435 12.64 -19.46 13.10
CA TRP A 435 13.31 -18.89 14.28
C TRP A 435 14.43 -19.80 14.82
N LEU A 436 14.21 -21.12 14.86
CA LEU A 436 15.25 -22.07 15.29
C LEU A 436 16.43 -22.11 14.31
N LEU A 437 16.14 -22.14 13.00
CA LEU A 437 17.19 -22.10 11.98
C LEU A 437 17.98 -20.79 12.03
N HIS A 438 17.29 -19.65 12.23
CA HIS A 438 17.96 -18.36 12.34
C HIS A 438 18.88 -18.22 13.56
N LEU A 439 18.63 -19.00 14.64
CA LEU A 439 19.54 -19.06 15.78
C LEU A 439 20.83 -19.85 15.48
N LEU A 440 20.75 -20.81 14.56
CA LEU A 440 21.86 -21.74 14.24
C LEU A 440 22.66 -21.28 13.01
N PHE A 441 22.03 -20.61 12.07
CA PHE A 441 22.61 -20.22 10.79
C PHE A 441 22.53 -18.69 10.58
N PRO A 442 23.51 -18.10 9.88
CA PRO A 442 23.45 -16.69 9.51
C PRO A 442 22.29 -16.42 8.54
N PRO A 443 21.82 -15.17 8.47
CA PRO A 443 20.80 -14.78 7.51
C PRO A 443 21.23 -15.03 6.06
N GLU A 444 20.29 -15.41 5.20
CA GLU A 444 20.48 -15.59 3.78
C GLU A 444 20.83 -14.25 3.09
N LEU A 445 21.83 -14.25 2.21
CA LEU A 445 22.31 -13.07 1.46
C LEU A 445 21.84 -13.04 0.01
N ALA A 446 21.14 -14.10 -0.45
CA ALA A 446 20.69 -14.15 -1.82
C ALA A 446 19.66 -13.05 -2.10
N GLN A 447 19.93 -12.24 -3.12
CA GLN A 447 18.93 -11.34 -3.69
C GLN A 447 17.91 -12.16 -4.48
N THR A 448 16.65 -12.01 -4.12
CA THR A 448 15.57 -12.58 -4.92
C THR A 448 15.25 -11.58 -6.04
N LYS A 449 15.66 -11.90 -7.27
CA LYS A 449 15.26 -11.09 -8.43
C LYS A 449 13.77 -11.23 -8.63
N ILE A 450 13.03 -10.22 -8.22
CA ILE A 450 11.62 -10.07 -8.53
C ILE A 450 11.60 -9.28 -9.83
N ALA A 451 11.21 -9.93 -10.93
CA ALA A 451 10.84 -9.21 -12.12
C ALA A 451 9.54 -8.46 -11.79
N PHE A 452 9.65 -7.20 -11.38
CA PHE A 452 8.50 -6.30 -11.46
C PHE A 452 8.29 -6.04 -12.93
N GLU A 453 7.19 -6.51 -13.48
CA GLU A 453 6.74 -6.17 -14.84
C GLU A 453 6.35 -4.69 -14.98
N SER A 454 6.59 -3.86 -13.98
CA SER A 454 6.29 -2.43 -13.98
C SER A 454 7.56 -1.63 -14.21
N GLY A 455 7.78 -1.27 -15.44
CA GLY A 455 8.88 -0.39 -15.86
C GLY A 455 8.96 -0.33 -17.37
N ILE A 456 9.57 0.76 -17.87
CA ILE A 456 9.94 0.89 -19.27
C ILE A 456 10.91 -0.26 -19.57
N ARG A 457 10.61 -1.07 -20.60
CA ARG A 457 11.40 -2.25 -20.99
C ARG A 457 11.50 -2.37 -22.50
N ASN A 458 12.61 -2.91 -22.97
CA ASN A 458 12.78 -3.28 -24.36
C ASN A 458 12.33 -4.71 -24.60
N GLN A 459 11.72 -4.97 -25.74
CA GLN A 459 11.30 -6.28 -26.17
C GLN A 459 11.53 -6.46 -27.68
N HIS A 460 12.11 -7.61 -28.01
CA HIS A 460 12.35 -8.01 -29.40
C HIS A 460 11.17 -8.81 -29.96
N PHE A 461 10.85 -8.59 -31.25
CA PHE A 461 9.83 -9.33 -31.99
C PHE A 461 10.40 -9.79 -33.31
N GLU A 462 10.11 -11.04 -33.68
CA GLU A 462 10.48 -11.63 -34.96
C GLU A 462 9.44 -11.31 -36.04
N PRO A 463 9.80 -11.38 -37.34
CA PRO A 463 8.87 -11.13 -38.44
C PRO A 463 7.64 -12.02 -38.34
N GLY A 464 6.45 -11.41 -38.36
CA GLY A 464 5.18 -12.09 -38.27
C GLY A 464 4.59 -12.17 -36.85
N ASP A 465 5.36 -11.84 -35.80
CA ASP A 465 4.86 -11.81 -34.42
C ASP A 465 3.80 -10.72 -34.24
N PHE A 466 2.77 -11.02 -33.46
CA PHE A 466 1.78 -10.05 -33.07
C PHE A 466 2.20 -9.35 -31.78
N ILE A 467 2.25 -8.02 -31.79
CA ILE A 467 2.50 -7.22 -30.59
C ILE A 467 1.23 -7.15 -29.74
N PHE A 468 0.09 -6.95 -30.38
CA PHE A 468 -1.25 -7.10 -29.82
C PHE A 468 -2.30 -7.22 -30.95
N GLN A 469 -3.51 -7.68 -30.60
CA GLN A 469 -4.61 -7.83 -31.54
C GLN A 469 -5.74 -6.83 -31.25
N GLN A 470 -6.55 -6.54 -32.26
CA GLN A 470 -7.74 -5.71 -32.12
C GLN A 470 -8.70 -6.36 -31.09
N GLY A 471 -9.18 -5.56 -30.15
CA GLY A 471 -10.01 -6.05 -29.04
C GLY A 471 -9.26 -6.36 -27.77
N ASP A 472 -7.92 -6.49 -27.81
CA ASP A 472 -7.10 -6.70 -26.62
C ASP A 472 -7.15 -5.51 -25.66
N LEU A 473 -6.74 -5.73 -24.42
CA LEU A 473 -6.57 -4.67 -23.43
C LEU A 473 -5.36 -3.80 -23.73
N GLY A 474 -5.52 -2.50 -23.61
CA GLY A 474 -4.42 -1.56 -23.70
C GLY A 474 -3.85 -1.21 -22.34
N ASP A 475 -2.70 -1.79 -21.98
CA ASP A 475 -1.98 -1.54 -20.75
C ASP A 475 -0.64 -0.83 -20.93
N SER A 476 -0.20 -0.62 -22.17
CA SER A 476 1.10 -0.05 -22.52
C SER A 476 1.05 0.77 -23.82
N VAL A 477 1.96 1.73 -23.94
CA VAL A 477 2.35 2.39 -25.20
C VAL A 477 3.65 1.76 -25.67
N TYR A 478 3.83 1.69 -26.96
CA TYR A 478 4.97 1.07 -27.61
C TYR A 478 5.67 2.10 -28.49
N VAL A 479 6.99 2.22 -28.38
CA VAL A 479 7.84 3.07 -29.23
C VAL A 479 8.79 2.16 -30.00
N ILE A 480 8.83 2.32 -31.32
CA ILE A 480 9.72 1.51 -32.17
C ILE A 480 11.12 2.10 -32.06
N GLU A 481 12.09 1.30 -31.61
CA GLU A 481 13.51 1.67 -31.61
C GLU A 481 14.16 1.27 -32.91
N GLU A 482 13.93 0.02 -33.35
CA GLU A 482 14.43 -0.52 -34.63
C GLU A 482 13.37 -1.41 -35.28
N GLY A 483 13.40 -1.56 -36.59
CA GLY A 483 12.48 -2.41 -37.35
C GLY A 483 11.22 -1.72 -37.84
N GLU A 484 10.26 -2.49 -38.35
CA GLU A 484 9.00 -2.02 -38.92
C GLU A 484 7.83 -2.95 -38.51
N CYS A 485 6.65 -2.36 -38.27
CA CYS A 485 5.42 -3.11 -38.09
C CYS A 485 4.29 -2.63 -38.99
N GLU A 486 3.27 -3.45 -39.12
CA GLU A 486 2.06 -3.20 -39.91
C GLU A 486 0.86 -3.09 -38.97
N VAL A 487 0.01 -2.10 -39.22
CA VAL A 487 -1.23 -1.84 -38.47
C VAL A 487 -2.40 -2.34 -39.30
N PHE A 488 -3.15 -3.29 -38.82
CA PHE A 488 -4.34 -3.85 -39.48
C PHE A 488 -5.59 -3.54 -38.67
N ARG A 489 -6.69 -3.31 -39.38
CA ARG A 489 -8.03 -3.29 -38.80
C ARG A 489 -8.87 -4.40 -39.39
N GLU A 490 -9.56 -5.13 -38.54
CA GLU A 490 -10.53 -6.12 -38.96
C GLU A 490 -11.92 -5.49 -38.99
N GLN A 491 -12.56 -5.47 -40.17
CA GLN A 491 -13.95 -5.07 -40.34
C GLN A 491 -14.67 -6.09 -41.23
N LYS A 492 -15.80 -6.64 -40.68
CA LYS A 492 -16.64 -7.62 -41.40
C LYS A 492 -15.93 -8.88 -41.91
N GLY A 493 -14.83 -9.28 -41.21
CA GLY A 493 -14.04 -10.48 -41.58
C GLY A 493 -12.96 -10.22 -42.67
N GLU A 494 -12.77 -8.98 -43.09
CA GLU A 494 -11.66 -8.58 -43.98
C GLU A 494 -10.63 -7.79 -43.15
N GLN A 495 -9.33 -8.06 -43.42
CA GLN A 495 -8.21 -7.31 -42.81
C GLN A 495 -7.80 -6.17 -43.73
N GLU A 496 -7.97 -4.95 -43.25
CA GLU A 496 -7.54 -3.73 -43.93
C GLU A 496 -6.18 -3.27 -43.36
N LEU A 497 -5.16 -3.14 -44.20
CA LEU A 497 -3.88 -2.53 -43.82
C LEU A 497 -4.06 -1.02 -43.72
N LEU A 498 -3.89 -0.47 -42.51
CA LEU A 498 -4.06 0.95 -42.25
C LEU A 498 -2.76 1.73 -42.53
N ALA A 499 -1.63 1.27 -42.00
CA ALA A 499 -0.32 1.91 -42.20
C ALA A 499 0.83 0.98 -41.78
N PRO A 500 2.02 1.11 -42.38
CA PRO A 500 3.27 0.67 -41.78
C PRO A 500 3.75 1.71 -40.75
N LEU A 501 4.47 1.28 -39.72
CA LEU A 501 5.15 2.14 -38.74
C LEU A 501 6.60 1.70 -38.63
N GLY A 502 7.52 2.70 -38.50
CA GLY A 502 8.96 2.51 -38.45
C GLY A 502 9.64 3.15 -37.24
N PRO A 503 10.98 3.17 -37.19
CA PRO A 503 11.74 3.67 -36.05
C PRO A 503 11.39 5.11 -35.65
N GLY A 504 11.24 5.34 -34.32
CA GLY A 504 10.83 6.62 -33.74
C GLY A 504 9.32 6.83 -33.71
N GLU A 505 8.53 6.00 -34.40
CA GLU A 505 7.07 6.03 -34.30
C GLU A 505 6.57 5.23 -33.10
N TYR A 506 5.34 5.51 -32.68
CA TYR A 506 4.72 4.85 -31.52
C TYR A 506 3.27 4.47 -31.81
N PHE A 507 2.78 3.49 -31.05
CA PHE A 507 1.42 2.97 -31.17
C PHE A 507 0.87 2.49 -29.84
N GLY A 508 -0.43 2.25 -29.79
CA GLY A 508 -1.11 1.74 -28.59
C GLY A 508 -1.60 2.80 -27.62
N GLU A 509 -1.30 4.09 -27.87
CA GLU A 509 -1.68 5.23 -27.04
C GLU A 509 -3.19 5.44 -26.93
N MET A 510 -3.93 5.12 -27.99
CA MET A 510 -5.38 5.36 -28.02
C MET A 510 -6.14 4.58 -26.96
N ALA A 511 -5.74 3.35 -26.69
CA ALA A 511 -6.36 2.52 -25.68
C ALA A 511 -6.11 3.06 -24.26
N LEU A 512 -4.95 3.69 -24.02
CA LEU A 512 -4.61 4.30 -22.72
C LEU A 512 -5.33 5.62 -22.47
N LEU A 513 -5.51 6.43 -23.52
CA LEU A 513 -6.15 7.75 -23.41
C LEU A 513 -7.68 7.66 -23.35
N SER A 514 -8.28 6.61 -23.94
CA SER A 514 -9.74 6.46 -24.01
C SER A 514 -10.31 5.34 -23.11
N ASP A 515 -9.47 4.64 -22.35
CA ASP A 515 -9.85 3.45 -21.58
C ASP A 515 -10.65 2.40 -22.40
N ARG A 516 -10.32 2.28 -23.68
CA ARG A 516 -10.95 1.32 -24.61
C ARG A 516 -9.99 0.20 -24.97
N SER A 517 -10.52 -0.89 -25.53
CA SER A 517 -9.70 -1.94 -26.12
C SER A 517 -8.91 -1.45 -27.35
N ARG A 518 -7.89 -2.21 -27.75
CA ARG A 518 -7.10 -1.97 -28.96
C ARG A 518 -8.04 -1.89 -30.17
N ASN A 519 -7.92 -0.84 -30.95
CA ASN A 519 -8.76 -0.58 -32.12
C ASN A 519 -8.17 -1.14 -33.44
N ALA A 520 -6.97 -1.70 -33.37
CA ALA A 520 -6.26 -2.31 -34.48
C ALA A 520 -5.33 -3.44 -34.00
N THR A 521 -4.89 -4.28 -34.89
CA THR A 521 -3.87 -5.32 -34.69
C THR A 521 -2.52 -4.81 -35.18
N ILE A 522 -1.46 -5.05 -34.42
CA ILE A 522 -0.08 -4.71 -34.81
C ILE A 522 0.72 -5.99 -34.97
N ARG A 523 1.41 -6.12 -36.12
CA ARG A 523 2.25 -7.26 -36.46
C ARG A 523 3.63 -6.80 -36.93
N ALA A 524 4.69 -7.42 -36.43
CA ALA A 524 6.04 -7.17 -36.89
C ALA A 524 6.19 -7.55 -38.37
N ARG A 525 6.65 -6.63 -39.20
CA ARG A 525 6.93 -6.85 -40.63
C ARG A 525 8.32 -7.43 -40.82
N ILE A 526 9.28 -6.90 -40.12
CA ILE A 526 10.67 -7.35 -40.04
C ILE A 526 11.01 -7.51 -38.56
N ALA A 527 12.18 -8.07 -38.22
CA ALA A 527 12.66 -8.12 -36.84
C ALA A 527 12.71 -6.69 -36.28
N MET A 528 12.16 -6.50 -35.07
CA MET A 528 12.02 -5.18 -34.48
C MET A 528 12.25 -5.18 -32.99
N ASP A 529 12.83 -4.09 -32.49
CA ASP A 529 13.00 -3.79 -31.08
C ASP A 529 12.11 -2.62 -30.69
N ILE A 530 11.34 -2.80 -29.62
CA ILE A 530 10.38 -1.81 -29.14
C ILE A 530 10.57 -1.51 -27.67
N LEU A 531 10.42 -0.25 -27.31
CA LEU A 531 10.34 0.24 -25.96
C LEU A 531 8.88 0.18 -25.50
N ILE A 532 8.61 -0.59 -24.47
CA ILE A 532 7.27 -0.74 -23.87
C ILE A 532 7.16 0.17 -22.65
N ILE A 533 6.22 1.09 -22.67
CA ILE A 533 5.92 2.03 -21.57
C ILE A 533 4.58 1.65 -20.96
N PRO A 534 4.55 1.05 -19.76
CA PRO A 534 3.31 0.71 -19.05
C PRO A 534 2.44 1.94 -18.76
N LYS A 535 1.12 1.74 -18.69
CA LYS A 535 0.12 2.80 -18.41
C LYS A 535 0.46 3.63 -17.17
N ALA A 536 0.94 2.99 -16.11
CA ALA A 536 1.33 3.67 -14.87
C ALA A 536 2.47 4.67 -15.11
N ASP A 537 3.51 4.27 -15.86
CA ASP A 537 4.67 5.09 -16.13
C ASP A 537 4.36 6.14 -17.22
N PHE A 538 3.56 5.79 -18.21
CA PHE A 538 3.03 6.76 -19.19
C PHE A 538 2.24 7.88 -18.50
N ASN A 539 1.37 7.55 -17.56
CA ASN A 539 0.61 8.54 -16.80
C ASN A 539 1.49 9.44 -15.94
N LYS A 540 2.55 8.88 -15.32
CA LYS A 540 3.56 9.68 -14.59
C LYS A 540 4.30 10.65 -15.51
N LEU A 541 4.75 10.18 -16.68
CA LEU A 541 5.42 11.01 -17.66
C LEU A 541 4.50 12.15 -18.14
N ARG A 542 3.24 11.85 -18.44
CA ARG A 542 2.24 12.83 -18.86
C ARG A 542 1.98 13.90 -17.79
N GLN A 543 1.96 13.53 -16.51
CA GLN A 543 1.76 14.47 -15.41
C GLN A 543 2.99 15.37 -15.17
N ARG A 544 4.20 14.83 -15.35
CA ARG A 544 5.45 15.54 -15.08
C ARG A 544 5.96 16.39 -16.26
N LEU A 545 5.61 15.99 -17.46
CA LEU A 545 6.02 16.64 -18.71
C LEU A 545 4.75 17.04 -19.49
N PRO A 546 4.17 18.23 -19.25
CA PRO A 546 2.94 18.67 -19.91
C PRO A 546 3.04 18.61 -21.45
N VAL A 547 4.20 18.99 -22.02
CA VAL A 547 4.49 18.92 -23.47
C VAL A 547 4.34 17.49 -23.99
N PHE A 548 4.79 16.48 -23.24
CA PHE A 548 4.63 15.07 -23.59
C PHE A 548 3.14 14.68 -23.64
N GLY A 549 2.35 15.15 -22.67
CA GLY A 549 0.91 14.92 -22.63
C GLY A 549 0.15 15.57 -23.79
N GLU A 550 0.51 16.78 -24.16
CA GLU A 550 -0.09 17.54 -25.28
C GLU A 550 0.16 16.86 -26.62
N VAL A 551 1.40 16.45 -26.90
CA VAL A 551 1.79 15.77 -28.15
C VAL A 551 0.99 14.48 -28.34
N PHE A 552 0.90 13.64 -27.31
CA PHE A 552 0.15 12.39 -27.38
C PHE A 552 -1.36 12.60 -27.50
N THR A 553 -1.91 13.63 -26.88
CA THR A 553 -3.35 13.94 -26.96
C THR A 553 -3.70 14.49 -28.35
N GLU A 554 -2.89 15.36 -28.92
CA GLU A 554 -3.10 15.91 -30.25
C GLU A 554 -3.04 14.82 -31.35
N LEU A 555 -2.06 13.93 -31.26
CA LEU A 555 -1.91 12.82 -32.20
C LEU A 555 -3.01 11.77 -32.07
N ALA A 556 -3.43 11.45 -30.87
CA ALA A 556 -4.58 10.55 -30.65
C ALA A 556 -5.87 11.15 -31.24
N THR A 557 -6.05 12.47 -31.13
CA THR A 557 -7.19 13.18 -31.72
C THR A 557 -7.14 13.14 -33.23
N ARG A 558 -5.97 13.33 -33.85
CA ARG A 558 -5.77 13.21 -35.30
C ARG A 558 -6.06 11.79 -35.80
N ARG A 559 -5.60 10.75 -35.10
CA ARG A 559 -5.81 9.34 -35.46
C ARG A 559 -7.24 8.84 -35.21
N ALA A 560 -8.01 9.53 -34.37
CA ALA A 560 -9.39 9.17 -34.02
C ALA A 560 -10.42 9.63 -35.08
N VAL A 561 -10.05 10.55 -36.03
CA VAL A 561 -10.94 11.04 -37.08
C VAL A 561 -10.98 10.03 -38.24
N PRO A 562 -12.14 9.40 -38.54
CA PRO A 562 -12.26 8.50 -39.68
C PRO A 562 -12.09 9.29 -40.99
N GLY A 563 -11.08 8.94 -41.79
CA GLY A 563 -10.91 9.50 -43.15
C GLY A 563 -9.81 10.55 -43.33
N SER A 564 -8.94 10.80 -42.35
CA SER A 564 -7.70 11.55 -42.59
C SER A 564 -6.75 10.65 -43.39
N PRO A 565 -6.34 11.04 -44.62
CA PRO A 565 -5.29 10.34 -45.32
C PRO A 565 -4.03 10.43 -44.44
N HIS A 566 -3.34 9.30 -44.22
CA HIS A 566 -1.98 9.32 -43.72
C HIS A 566 -1.14 10.16 -44.69
N SER A 567 -1.04 11.47 -44.43
CA SER A 567 -0.06 12.26 -45.12
C SER A 567 1.27 11.68 -44.66
N SER A 568 2.04 11.16 -45.60
CA SER A 568 3.47 11.04 -45.49
C SER A 568 3.99 12.40 -44.98
N ALA A 569 3.99 12.58 -43.67
CA ALA A 569 4.77 13.62 -43.05
C ALA A 569 6.21 13.23 -43.40
N GLU A 570 6.86 14.03 -44.24
CA GLU A 570 8.30 14.05 -44.27
C GLU A 570 8.80 13.92 -42.82
N PRO A 571 9.85 13.14 -42.58
CA PRO A 571 10.42 13.05 -41.23
C PRO A 571 10.77 14.48 -40.85
N SER A 572 9.90 15.10 -40.05
CA SER A 572 10.23 16.33 -39.36
C SER A 572 11.39 15.94 -38.47
N THR A 573 12.56 16.27 -38.97
CA THR A 573 13.86 16.13 -38.35
C THR A 573 13.79 16.52 -36.89
N LEU A 574 13.53 15.55 -36.03
CA LEU A 574 14.05 15.54 -34.67
C LEU A 574 15.58 15.34 -34.66
N GLY A 575 16.17 15.38 -35.83
CA GLY A 575 17.60 15.44 -36.13
C GLY A 575 18.16 16.84 -36.07
N GLY A 576 17.88 17.61 -35.03
CA GLY A 576 18.39 18.98 -34.90
C GLY A 576 18.77 19.40 -33.50
N CYS A 577 18.74 18.50 -32.52
CA CYS A 577 19.10 18.83 -31.12
C CYS A 577 20.36 18.15 -30.59
N CYS A 578 21.18 17.56 -31.45
CA CYS A 578 22.57 17.23 -31.08
C CYS A 578 23.49 18.35 -31.58
N GLY A 579 23.66 19.45 -30.84
CA GLY A 579 24.68 20.40 -31.16
C GLY A 579 24.59 21.83 -30.64
N GLN A 580 23.62 22.20 -29.86
CA GLN A 580 23.71 23.44 -29.07
C GLN A 580 23.23 23.23 -27.63
N PRO A 581 24.02 23.64 -26.62
CA PRO A 581 23.56 23.62 -25.24
C PRO A 581 22.41 24.62 -25.13
N ILE A 582 21.28 24.13 -24.59
CA ILE A 582 20.16 24.98 -24.16
C ILE A 582 20.72 25.97 -23.16
N PRO A 583 20.60 27.29 -23.35
CA PRO A 583 21.05 28.24 -22.32
C PRO A 583 20.19 28.04 -21.10
N ILE A 584 20.81 27.64 -20.00
CA ILE A 584 20.22 27.62 -18.67
C ILE A 584 19.89 29.07 -18.34
N PRO A 585 18.63 29.47 -18.10
CA PRO A 585 18.33 30.81 -17.66
C PRO A 585 18.99 31.04 -16.30
N THR A 586 19.91 31.99 -16.22
CA THR A 586 20.45 32.49 -14.98
C THR A 586 19.32 33.14 -14.17
N PRO A 587 19.25 32.98 -12.83
CA PRO A 587 18.14 33.43 -12.01
C PRO A 587 18.09 34.93 -11.74
N GLU A 588 18.56 35.82 -12.63
CA GLU A 588 18.66 37.25 -12.36
C GLU A 588 17.82 38.18 -13.28
N SER A 589 16.84 37.74 -13.98
CA SER A 589 16.01 38.67 -14.75
C SER A 589 14.56 38.23 -14.87
N GLU A 590 13.79 38.34 -13.80
CA GLU A 590 12.33 38.61 -13.80
C GLU A 590 11.77 38.51 -12.39
N LEU A 591 12.13 39.49 -11.54
CA LEU A 591 11.34 39.84 -10.36
C LEU A 591 10.94 41.31 -10.47
N GLY A 592 9.76 41.55 -11.05
CA GLY A 592 9.07 42.80 -10.95
C GLY A 592 8.62 43.05 -9.50
N PRO A 593 8.52 44.30 -9.04
CA PRO A 593 8.35 44.61 -7.63
C PRO A 593 6.98 44.21 -7.11
N MET A 594 6.95 43.43 -6.04
CA MET A 594 5.75 43.14 -5.25
C MET A 594 5.34 44.43 -4.49
N PRO A 595 4.08 44.79 -4.41
CA PRO A 595 3.62 45.90 -3.60
C PRO A 595 3.46 45.48 -2.14
N GLY A 596 4.16 46.22 -1.25
CA GLY A 596 3.84 46.25 0.18
C GLY A 596 4.89 45.68 1.15
N SER A 597 6.08 46.29 1.23
CA SER A 597 6.98 46.08 2.36
C SER A 597 7.06 47.38 3.19
N PRO A 598 7.03 47.33 4.53
CA PRO A 598 7.18 48.50 5.38
C PRO A 598 8.66 49.01 5.41
N PRO A 599 8.93 50.28 5.72
CA PRO A 599 10.22 50.92 5.55
C PRO A 599 11.26 50.40 6.54
N ALA A 600 12.48 50.22 6.03
CA ALA A 600 13.66 49.82 6.80
C ALA A 600 14.08 50.88 7.82
N VAL A 601 14.23 50.44 9.06
CA VAL A 601 14.88 51.23 10.14
C VAL A 601 16.38 51.28 9.89
N ARG A 602 16.94 52.48 9.75
CA ARG A 602 18.37 52.74 9.65
C ARG A 602 19.06 52.33 10.94
N ALA A 603 19.99 51.39 10.87
CA ALA A 603 20.92 51.10 11.94
C ALA A 603 21.99 52.23 12.02
N ALA A 604 22.12 52.84 13.19
CA ALA A 604 23.16 53.81 13.51
C ALA A 604 24.49 53.08 13.82
N THR A 605 25.55 53.57 13.24
CA THR A 605 26.94 53.17 13.49
C THR A 605 27.38 53.56 14.89
N PRO A 606 28.04 52.72 15.70
CA PRO A 606 28.68 53.19 16.95
C PRO A 606 30.07 53.76 16.66
N ALA A 607 30.31 55.00 17.18
CA ALA A 607 31.57 55.65 17.20
C ALA A 607 32.52 54.98 18.21
N LYS A 608 33.78 54.94 17.84
CA LYS A 608 34.91 54.56 18.70
C LYS A 608 35.00 55.44 19.94
N GLN A 609 35.13 54.88 21.09
CA GLN A 609 36.11 55.16 22.13
C GLN A 609 36.46 53.90 22.88
#